data_a3f824fdd0cc0a7ec22555e0f9150724
#
_entry.id   a3f824fdd0cc0a7ec22555e0f9150724
#
_cell.length_a   1.000
_cell.length_b   1.000
_cell.length_c   1.000
_cell.angle_alpha   90.00
_cell.angle_beta   90.00
_cell.angle_gamma   90.00
#
_symmetry.space_group_name_H-M   'P 1'
#
loop_
_entity.id
_entity.type
_entity.pdbx_description
1 polymer ?
#
loop_
_entity_poly.entity_id
_entity_poly.type
_entity_poly.pdbx_seq_one_letter_code
_entity_poly.pdbx_strand_id
1 'polypeptide(L)'
;ISAANLNGSEVILFDTAGRTQIDFQMMNEIKQIESIINPSETILVADSLTGQVAANVAKEFKNTVNLTGIVLTRSDGDGRGGAALSMKYVADVPIKFLGVGEKIENFEVFYPDRIANRLLGMGDIVSLVEKASEDLDQENLKKTEENLKKGQFSLEDYLSQLRQMKKMGGIEGIMSFLPGVSKIKSQMDQAGVDEKIITQNEAVILSMTKKERENPKI
;
A
#
# COMPACT_ATOMS: atom_id res chain seq x y z
N ILE A 1 -11.50 -1.34 30.05
CA ILE A 1 -10.99 -2.71 30.24
C ILE A 1 -12.11 -3.62 30.75
N SER A 2 -12.74 -3.29 31.91
CA SER A 2 -13.79 -4.16 32.49
C SER A 2 -14.94 -4.46 31.54
N ALA A 3 -15.42 -3.45 30.78
CA ALA A 3 -16.49 -3.65 29.80
C ALA A 3 -16.03 -4.53 28.62
N ALA A 4 -14.79 -4.39 28.13
CA ALA A 4 -14.25 -5.22 27.07
C ALA A 4 -14.10 -6.68 27.52
N ASN A 5 -13.64 -6.90 28.76
CA ASN A 5 -13.54 -8.25 29.33
C ASN A 5 -14.93 -8.91 29.49
N LEU A 6 -15.94 -8.14 29.90
CA LEU A 6 -17.32 -8.63 29.97
C LEU A 6 -17.90 -9.01 28.62
N ASN A 7 -17.51 -8.29 27.57
CA ASN A 7 -17.93 -8.56 26.20
C ASN A 7 -17.11 -9.65 25.50
N GLY A 8 -16.09 -10.22 26.16
CA GLY A 8 -15.24 -11.26 25.58
C GLY A 8 -14.32 -10.73 24.46
N SER A 9 -13.95 -9.45 24.50
CA SER A 9 -13.06 -8.86 23.50
C SER A 9 -11.65 -9.43 23.64
N GLU A 10 -11.11 -10.01 22.57
CA GLU A 10 -9.75 -10.57 22.53
C GLU A 10 -8.68 -9.49 22.38
N VAL A 11 -9.02 -8.38 21.72
CA VAL A 11 -8.13 -7.23 21.47
C VAL A 11 -8.81 -5.95 21.90
N ILE A 12 -8.07 -5.08 22.59
CA ILE A 12 -8.53 -3.75 23.02
C ILE A 12 -7.56 -2.73 22.43
N LEU A 13 -8.08 -1.79 21.64
CA LEU A 13 -7.32 -0.66 21.11
C LEU A 13 -7.67 0.59 21.92
N PHE A 14 -6.63 1.26 22.40
CA PHE A 14 -6.74 2.56 23.07
C PHE A 14 -6.22 3.63 22.12
N ASP A 15 -7.13 4.44 21.59
CA ASP A 15 -6.79 5.60 20.78
C ASP A 15 -6.59 6.83 21.66
N THR A 16 -5.50 7.55 21.43
CA THR A 16 -5.16 8.75 22.20
C THR A 16 -5.21 9.98 21.30
N ALA A 17 -5.38 11.17 21.91
CA ALA A 17 -5.41 12.41 21.15
C ALA A 17 -4.11 12.63 20.37
N GLY A 18 -4.21 12.71 19.05
CA GLY A 18 -3.10 13.01 18.14
C GLY A 18 -2.68 14.48 18.26
N ARG A 19 -1.38 14.73 18.32
CA ARG A 19 -0.80 16.08 18.28
C ARG A 19 0.44 16.12 17.41
N THR A 20 0.61 17.21 16.71
CA THR A 20 1.79 17.45 15.83
C THR A 20 2.98 18.02 16.57
N GLN A 21 2.79 18.50 17.80
CA GLN A 21 3.85 19.09 18.63
C GLN A 21 3.90 18.39 19.98
N ILE A 22 5.10 18.23 20.49
CA ILE A 22 5.36 17.62 21.78
C ILE A 22 4.93 18.61 22.87
N ASP A 23 3.95 18.21 23.68
CA ASP A 23 3.47 18.96 24.83
C ASP A 23 3.77 18.15 26.10
N PHE A 24 4.38 18.79 27.08
CA PHE A 24 4.78 18.16 28.33
C PHE A 24 3.58 17.58 29.13
N GLN A 25 2.44 18.26 29.10
CA GLN A 25 1.22 17.75 29.75
C GLN A 25 0.72 16.48 29.08
N MET A 26 0.69 16.45 27.75
CA MET A 26 0.29 15.30 26.96
C MET A 26 1.23 14.10 27.21
N MET A 27 2.53 14.33 27.27
CA MET A 27 3.49 13.25 27.52
C MET A 27 3.30 12.63 28.92
N ASN A 28 2.97 13.44 29.91
CA ASN A 28 2.63 12.94 31.25
C ASN A 28 1.31 12.17 31.24
N GLU A 29 0.31 12.63 30.52
CA GLU A 29 -0.97 11.93 30.38
C GLU A 29 -0.77 10.54 29.74
N ILE A 30 -0.04 10.46 28.64
CA ILE A 30 0.25 9.17 27.95
C ILE A 30 1.01 8.22 28.89
N LYS A 31 1.99 8.74 29.65
CA LYS A 31 2.69 7.93 30.63
C LYS A 31 1.78 7.39 31.75
N GLN A 32 0.82 8.18 32.21
CA GLN A 32 -0.19 7.73 33.17
C GLN A 32 -1.11 6.67 32.57
N ILE A 33 -1.58 6.88 31.34
CA ILE A 33 -2.41 5.92 30.62
C ILE A 33 -1.65 4.58 30.48
N GLU A 34 -0.40 4.62 30.01
CA GLU A 34 0.44 3.42 29.88
C GLU A 34 0.56 2.68 31.22
N SER A 35 0.82 3.40 32.31
CA SER A 35 0.97 2.78 33.63
C SER A 35 -0.31 2.10 34.15
N ILE A 36 -1.48 2.62 33.78
CA ILE A 36 -2.79 2.07 34.17
C ILE A 36 -3.16 0.88 33.30
N ILE A 37 -2.92 0.98 32.00
CA ILE A 37 -3.35 -0.02 31.01
C ILE A 37 -2.37 -1.19 30.94
N ASN A 38 -1.06 -0.93 31.14
CA ASN A 38 0.03 -1.86 30.94
C ASN A 38 -0.11 -2.62 29.58
N PRO A 39 -0.06 -1.90 28.44
CA PRO A 39 -0.36 -2.48 27.14
C PRO A 39 0.72 -3.46 26.70
N SER A 40 0.33 -4.47 25.91
CA SER A 40 1.27 -5.39 25.27
C SER A 40 2.08 -4.67 24.18
N GLU A 41 1.45 -3.70 23.52
CA GLU A 41 2.02 -2.93 22.44
C GLU A 41 1.68 -1.45 22.60
N THR A 42 2.69 -0.61 22.52
CA THR A 42 2.55 0.85 22.41
C THR A 42 3.10 1.28 21.06
N ILE A 43 2.22 1.72 20.18
CA ILE A 43 2.54 2.01 18.79
C ILE A 43 2.38 3.50 18.52
N LEU A 44 3.44 4.13 18.03
CA LEU A 44 3.40 5.51 17.54
C LEU A 44 2.93 5.52 16.09
N VAL A 45 1.91 6.31 15.81
CA VAL A 45 1.48 6.61 14.42
C VAL A 45 2.14 7.91 14.00
N ALA A 46 3.00 7.86 13.02
CA ALA A 46 3.80 8.98 12.54
C ALA A 46 3.62 9.18 11.03
N ASP A 47 3.66 10.43 10.62
CA ASP A 47 3.51 10.83 9.22
C ASP A 47 4.85 10.84 8.51
N SER A 48 5.00 10.03 7.46
CA SER A 48 6.25 9.92 6.71
C SER A 48 6.66 11.22 6.01
N LEU A 49 5.70 12.06 5.65
CA LEU A 49 5.97 13.31 4.93
C LEU A 49 6.58 14.39 5.83
N THR A 50 6.48 14.27 7.15
CA THR A 50 7.09 15.20 8.10
C THR A 50 8.59 14.93 8.34
N GLY A 51 9.10 13.82 7.84
CA GLY A 51 10.53 13.52 7.79
C GLY A 51 11.21 13.61 9.17
N GLN A 52 12.19 14.49 9.30
CA GLN A 52 12.99 14.65 10.53
C GLN A 52 12.17 15.06 11.77
N VAL A 53 11.07 15.80 11.59
CA VAL A 53 10.18 16.18 12.70
C VAL A 53 9.56 14.93 13.32
N ALA A 54 9.06 14.01 12.49
CA ALA A 54 8.51 12.75 12.98
C ALA A 54 9.56 11.90 13.72
N ALA A 55 10.81 11.88 13.25
CA ALA A 55 11.88 11.16 13.91
C ALA A 55 12.19 11.72 15.31
N ASN A 56 12.18 13.04 15.47
CA ASN A 56 12.36 13.69 16.76
C ASN A 56 11.18 13.40 17.71
N VAL A 57 9.95 13.45 17.20
CA VAL A 57 8.75 13.08 17.97
C VAL A 57 8.88 11.63 18.46
N ALA A 58 9.26 10.70 17.59
CA ALA A 58 9.44 9.30 17.96
C ALA A 58 10.49 9.11 19.07
N LYS A 59 11.58 9.86 19.02
CA LYS A 59 12.60 9.85 20.07
C LYS A 59 12.05 10.29 21.42
N GLU A 60 11.27 11.36 21.46
CA GLU A 60 10.66 11.87 22.70
C GLU A 60 9.62 10.88 23.26
N PHE A 61 8.80 10.28 22.41
CA PHE A 61 7.88 9.23 22.84
C PHE A 61 8.62 8.02 23.41
N LYS A 62 9.70 7.57 22.77
CA LYS A 62 10.55 6.48 23.29
C LYS A 62 11.12 6.79 24.67
N ASN A 63 11.50 8.04 24.94
CA ASN A 63 12.03 8.48 26.23
C ASN A 63 10.96 8.53 27.33
N THR A 64 9.68 8.60 26.95
CA THR A 64 8.56 8.81 27.88
C THR A 64 7.81 7.53 28.19
N VAL A 65 7.55 6.70 27.16
CA VAL A 65 6.79 5.46 27.23
C VAL A 65 7.58 4.30 26.61
N ASN A 66 7.18 3.07 26.93
CA ASN A 66 7.78 1.86 26.35
C ASN A 66 7.28 1.65 24.91
N LEU A 67 7.78 2.46 23.98
CA LEU A 67 7.39 2.41 22.58
C LEU A 67 7.87 1.11 21.93
N THR A 68 6.94 0.27 21.48
CA THR A 68 7.23 -1.06 20.93
C THR A 68 7.23 -1.11 19.41
N GLY A 69 6.65 -0.11 18.75
CA GLY A 69 6.60 -0.04 17.31
C GLY A 69 6.16 1.31 16.76
N ILE A 70 6.36 1.48 15.47
CA ILE A 70 5.94 2.68 14.72
C ILE A 70 5.10 2.22 13.53
N VAL A 71 4.03 2.95 13.25
CA VAL A 71 3.29 2.94 11.99
C VAL A 71 3.62 4.22 11.24
N LEU A 72 4.07 4.09 9.99
CA LEU A 72 4.27 5.24 9.10
C LEU A 72 3.06 5.40 8.19
N THR A 73 2.40 6.54 8.26
CA THR A 73 1.29 6.89 7.36
C THR A 73 1.77 7.71 6.16
N ARG A 74 0.96 7.81 5.12
CA ARG A 74 1.25 8.54 3.88
C ARG A 74 2.57 8.12 3.21
N SER A 75 2.91 6.84 3.33
CA SER A 75 4.16 6.29 2.79
C SER A 75 4.17 6.18 1.26
N ASP A 76 3.01 6.32 0.62
CA ASP A 76 2.84 6.53 -0.82
C ASP A 76 3.48 7.83 -1.31
N GLY A 77 3.48 8.88 -0.47
CA GLY A 77 4.13 10.16 -0.75
C GLY A 77 5.65 10.16 -0.49
N ASP A 78 6.16 9.23 0.30
CA ASP A 78 7.60 9.04 0.56
C ASP A 78 8.20 8.03 -0.45
N GLY A 79 8.31 8.47 -1.70
CA GLY A 79 8.69 7.62 -2.84
C GLY A 79 10.01 6.85 -2.70
N ARG A 80 10.82 7.16 -1.68
CA ARG A 80 12.09 6.46 -1.40
C ARG A 80 12.18 5.82 -0.02
N GLY A 81 11.20 6.03 0.87
CA GLY A 81 11.24 5.48 2.23
C GLY A 81 12.27 6.15 3.16
N GLY A 82 12.63 7.41 2.89
CA GLY A 82 13.61 8.16 3.68
C GLY A 82 13.18 8.40 5.12
N ALA A 83 11.87 8.56 5.35
CA ALA A 83 11.32 8.72 6.69
C ALA A 83 11.54 7.45 7.53
N ALA A 84 11.37 6.26 6.95
CA ALA A 84 11.60 4.99 7.64
C ALA A 84 13.05 4.87 8.12
N LEU A 85 14.02 5.23 7.26
CA LEU A 85 15.44 5.21 7.62
C LEU A 85 15.74 6.20 8.75
N SER A 86 15.22 7.43 8.66
CA SER A 86 15.41 8.48 9.67
C SER A 86 14.81 8.06 11.01
N MET A 87 13.61 7.49 11.02
CA MET A 87 12.93 6.99 12.21
C MET A 87 13.75 5.88 12.88
N LYS A 88 14.18 4.89 12.10
CA LYS A 88 14.99 3.78 12.63
C LYS A 88 16.29 4.28 13.23
N TYR A 89 16.96 5.20 12.57
CA TYR A 89 18.25 5.73 13.04
C TYR A 89 18.11 6.59 14.31
N VAL A 90 17.08 7.46 14.38
CA VAL A 90 16.93 8.44 15.48
C VAL A 90 16.23 7.83 16.69
N ALA A 91 15.14 7.12 16.48
CA ALA A 91 14.34 6.57 17.57
C ALA A 91 14.77 5.15 17.96
N ASP A 92 15.42 4.41 17.07
CA ASP A 92 15.78 3.00 17.26
C ASP A 92 14.61 2.15 17.78
N VAL A 93 13.44 2.37 17.18
CA VAL A 93 12.21 1.60 17.41
C VAL A 93 11.85 0.90 16.11
N PRO A 94 11.37 -0.35 16.14
CA PRO A 94 11.00 -1.04 14.91
C PRO A 94 9.77 -0.38 14.26
N ILE A 95 9.83 -0.21 12.94
CA ILE A 95 8.65 0.11 12.15
C ILE A 95 7.93 -1.21 11.91
N LYS A 96 6.65 -1.28 12.20
CA LYS A 96 5.83 -2.50 12.07
C LYS A 96 4.92 -2.47 10.86
N PHE A 97 4.35 -1.31 10.57
CA PHE A 97 3.35 -1.16 9.51
C PHE A 97 3.54 0.13 8.72
N LEU A 98 3.02 0.10 7.48
CA LEU A 98 2.93 1.23 6.57
C LEU A 98 1.48 1.49 6.17
N GLY A 99 1.06 2.74 6.17
CA GLY A 99 -0.16 3.20 5.52
C GLY A 99 0.21 3.83 4.18
N VAL A 100 -0.14 3.14 3.10
CA VAL A 100 0.16 3.56 1.72
C VAL A 100 -1.06 4.12 0.99
N GLY A 101 -2.11 4.47 1.74
CA GLY A 101 -3.35 5.05 1.24
C GLY A 101 -4.41 5.11 2.34
N GLU A 102 -5.65 5.45 1.98
CA GLU A 102 -6.73 5.72 2.93
C GLU A 102 -7.63 4.50 3.26
N LYS A 103 -7.52 3.43 2.48
CA LYS A 103 -8.34 2.23 2.67
C LYS A 103 -7.63 1.24 3.59
N ILE A 104 -8.40 0.33 4.21
CA ILE A 104 -7.86 -0.72 5.08
C ILE A 104 -6.89 -1.63 4.32
N GLU A 105 -7.17 -1.92 3.05
CA GLU A 105 -6.32 -2.72 2.17
C GLU A 105 -4.94 -2.07 1.91
N ASN A 106 -4.83 -0.76 2.18
CA ASN A 106 -3.58 0.00 2.05
C ASN A 106 -2.78 0.05 3.37
N PHE A 107 -3.11 -0.80 4.33
CA PHE A 107 -2.35 -0.99 5.56
C PHE A 107 -1.49 -2.24 5.43
N GLU A 108 -0.19 -2.05 5.29
CA GLU A 108 0.77 -3.09 4.94
C GLU A 108 1.75 -3.37 6.09
N VAL A 109 2.24 -4.60 6.19
CA VAL A 109 3.35 -4.95 7.08
C VAL A 109 4.64 -4.31 6.56
N PHE A 110 5.47 -3.80 7.45
CA PHE A 110 6.76 -3.24 7.08
C PHE A 110 7.79 -4.33 6.81
N TYR A 111 8.32 -4.36 5.60
CA TYR A 111 9.42 -5.25 5.19
C TYR A 111 10.69 -4.44 4.93
N PRO A 112 11.71 -4.51 5.84
CA PRO A 112 12.94 -3.72 5.72
C PRO A 112 13.64 -3.88 4.38
N ASP A 113 13.71 -5.11 3.86
CA ASP A 113 14.40 -5.41 2.60
C ASP A 113 13.73 -4.72 1.41
N ARG A 114 12.39 -4.63 1.39
CA ARG A 114 11.66 -3.93 0.33
C ARG A 114 11.96 -2.44 0.34
N ILE A 115 11.99 -1.83 1.53
CA ILE A 115 12.33 -0.39 1.66
C ILE A 115 13.78 -0.15 1.27
N ALA A 116 14.70 -1.03 1.68
CA ALA A 116 16.11 -0.93 1.29
C ALA A 116 16.27 -1.03 -0.24
N ASN A 117 15.60 -1.97 -0.89
CA ASN A 117 15.62 -2.11 -2.35
C ASN A 117 15.05 -0.86 -3.05
N ARG A 118 13.97 -0.29 -2.51
CA ARG A 118 13.36 0.94 -3.02
C ARG A 118 14.31 2.14 -2.87
N LEU A 119 14.99 2.27 -1.72
CA LEU A 119 16.02 3.29 -1.47
C LEU A 119 17.17 3.19 -2.46
N LEU A 120 17.61 1.97 -2.78
CA LEU A 120 18.70 1.70 -3.71
C LEU A 120 18.28 1.82 -5.18
N GLY A 121 17.01 2.10 -5.46
CA GLY A 121 16.48 2.18 -6.81
C GLY A 121 16.38 0.82 -7.54
N MET A 122 16.41 -0.28 -6.80
CA MET A 122 16.30 -1.64 -7.33
C MET A 122 14.86 -2.05 -7.65
N GLY A 123 13.88 -1.21 -7.31
CA GLY A 123 12.46 -1.52 -7.45
C GLY A 123 11.94 -2.50 -6.38
N ASP A 124 10.67 -2.81 -6.44
CA ASP A 124 10.02 -3.76 -5.52
C ASP A 124 9.34 -4.88 -6.32
N ILE A 125 10.17 -5.72 -6.94
CA ILE A 125 9.71 -6.83 -7.79
C ILE A 125 8.90 -7.86 -6.98
N VAL A 126 9.22 -8.04 -5.69
CA VAL A 126 8.52 -9.00 -4.83
C VAL A 126 7.06 -8.56 -4.61
N SER A 127 6.85 -7.29 -4.26
CA SER A 127 5.49 -6.74 -4.13
C SER A 127 4.70 -6.80 -5.43
N LEU A 128 5.36 -6.62 -6.58
CA LEU A 128 4.71 -6.77 -7.88
C LEU A 128 4.24 -8.22 -8.11
N VAL A 129 5.10 -9.20 -7.82
CA VAL A 129 4.76 -10.62 -7.97
C VAL A 129 3.66 -11.04 -7.00
N GLU A 130 3.69 -10.57 -5.75
CA GLU A 130 2.65 -10.85 -4.76
C GLU A 130 1.30 -10.27 -5.19
N LYS A 131 1.23 -8.98 -5.55
CA LYS A 131 0.01 -8.36 -6.07
C LYS A 131 -0.49 -9.05 -7.34
N ALA A 132 0.41 -9.38 -8.26
CA ALA A 132 0.05 -10.15 -9.42
C ALA A 132 -0.54 -11.51 -9.05
N SER A 133 -0.01 -12.18 -8.03
CA SER A 133 -0.50 -13.49 -7.59
C SER A 133 -1.86 -13.43 -6.87
N GLU A 134 -2.12 -12.34 -6.14
CA GLU A 134 -3.39 -12.11 -5.44
C GLU A 134 -4.51 -11.64 -6.39
N ASP A 135 -4.18 -10.77 -7.34
CA ASP A 135 -5.15 -10.15 -8.25
C ASP A 135 -5.41 -10.98 -9.52
N LEU A 136 -4.50 -11.89 -9.87
CA LEU A 136 -4.65 -12.74 -11.05
C LEU A 136 -5.58 -13.90 -10.76
N ASP A 137 -6.72 -13.88 -11.40
CA ASP A 137 -7.62 -15.04 -11.49
C ASP A 137 -6.96 -16.13 -12.35
N GLN A 138 -6.28 -17.06 -11.67
CA GLN A 138 -5.51 -18.14 -12.32
C GLN A 138 -6.37 -19.00 -13.27
N GLU A 139 -7.67 -19.10 -12.99
CA GLU A 139 -8.59 -19.87 -13.82
C GLU A 139 -8.88 -19.15 -15.14
N ASN A 140 -9.06 -17.84 -15.10
CA ASN A 140 -9.24 -17.02 -16.30
C ASN A 140 -7.94 -16.91 -17.12
N LEU A 141 -6.78 -16.86 -16.50
CA LEU A 141 -5.50 -16.90 -17.22
C LEU A 141 -5.30 -18.19 -18.02
N LYS A 142 -5.57 -19.35 -17.42
CA LYS A 142 -5.46 -20.63 -18.10
C LYS A 142 -6.42 -20.72 -19.28
N LYS A 143 -7.67 -20.28 -19.12
CA LYS A 143 -8.65 -20.21 -20.20
C LYS A 143 -8.19 -19.30 -21.34
N THR A 144 -7.68 -18.13 -21.01
CA THR A 144 -7.17 -17.17 -22.02
C THR A 144 -5.95 -17.73 -22.75
N GLU A 145 -5.04 -18.42 -22.05
CA GLU A 145 -3.89 -19.08 -22.67
C GLU A 145 -4.32 -20.21 -23.62
N GLU A 146 -5.28 -21.01 -23.21
CA GLU A 146 -5.84 -22.07 -24.08
C GLU A 146 -6.54 -21.49 -25.30
N ASN A 147 -7.31 -20.42 -25.16
CA ASN A 147 -7.98 -19.73 -26.25
C ASN A 147 -6.98 -19.12 -27.24
N LEU A 148 -5.90 -18.52 -26.72
CA LEU A 148 -4.80 -17.99 -27.53
C LEU A 148 -4.10 -19.09 -28.34
N LYS A 149 -3.80 -20.23 -27.72
CA LYS A 149 -3.21 -21.39 -28.39
C LYS A 149 -4.11 -21.98 -29.49
N LYS A 150 -5.42 -21.87 -29.32
CA LYS A 150 -6.43 -22.31 -30.31
C LYS A 150 -6.74 -21.25 -31.38
N GLY A 151 -6.13 -20.05 -31.30
CA GLY A 151 -6.42 -18.92 -32.19
C GLY A 151 -7.84 -18.35 -32.03
N GLN A 152 -8.46 -18.55 -30.87
CA GLN A 152 -9.84 -18.13 -30.53
C GLN A 152 -9.90 -17.01 -29.52
N PHE A 153 -8.95 -16.09 -29.58
CA PHE A 153 -8.94 -14.92 -28.70
C PHE A 153 -10.12 -13.99 -29.02
N SER A 154 -11.02 -13.80 -28.06
CA SER A 154 -12.25 -13.03 -28.19
C SER A 154 -12.12 -11.63 -27.59
N LEU A 155 -13.07 -10.73 -27.90
CA LEU A 155 -13.18 -9.43 -27.23
C LEU A 155 -13.56 -9.57 -25.75
N GLU A 156 -14.20 -10.65 -25.34
CA GLU A 156 -14.48 -10.95 -23.94
C GLU A 156 -13.18 -11.30 -23.19
N ASP A 157 -12.27 -12.08 -23.81
CA ASP A 157 -10.94 -12.37 -23.25
C ASP A 157 -10.12 -11.08 -23.11
N TYR A 158 -10.19 -10.19 -24.12
CA TYR A 158 -9.52 -8.89 -24.07
C TYR A 158 -10.10 -7.99 -22.98
N LEU A 159 -11.42 -7.94 -22.80
CA LEU A 159 -12.09 -7.22 -21.72
C LEU A 159 -11.64 -7.71 -20.34
N SER A 160 -11.53 -9.04 -20.19
CA SER A 160 -11.03 -9.65 -18.96
C SER A 160 -9.60 -9.19 -18.63
N GLN A 161 -8.73 -9.15 -19.64
CA GLN A 161 -7.36 -8.64 -19.46
C GLN A 161 -7.31 -7.16 -19.10
N LEU A 162 -8.12 -6.30 -19.74
CA LEU A 162 -8.19 -4.88 -19.40
C LEU A 162 -8.64 -4.68 -17.94
N ARG A 163 -9.60 -5.47 -17.47
CA ARG A 163 -10.07 -5.43 -16.08
C ARG A 163 -9.03 -5.91 -15.09
N GLN A 164 -8.26 -6.94 -15.42
CA GLN A 164 -7.14 -7.40 -14.60
C GLN A 164 -6.06 -6.31 -14.50
N MET A 165 -5.67 -5.69 -15.60
CA MET A 165 -4.74 -4.56 -15.58
C MET A 165 -5.23 -3.42 -14.69
N LYS A 166 -6.54 -3.10 -14.74
CA LYS A 166 -7.15 -2.05 -13.91
C LYS A 166 -7.14 -2.41 -12.42
N LYS A 167 -7.38 -3.68 -12.06
CA LYS A 167 -7.27 -4.18 -10.67
C LYS A 167 -5.84 -4.07 -10.12
N MET A 168 -4.83 -4.30 -10.94
CA MET A 168 -3.42 -4.16 -10.57
C MET A 168 -2.97 -2.69 -10.43
N GLY A 169 -3.89 -1.73 -10.45
CA GLY A 169 -3.60 -0.30 -10.36
C GLY A 169 -3.30 0.36 -11.71
N GLY A 170 -3.75 -0.27 -12.81
CA GLY A 170 -3.52 0.25 -14.17
C GLY A 170 -2.05 0.19 -14.59
N ILE A 171 -1.73 0.91 -15.63
CA ILE A 171 -0.35 1.00 -16.14
C ILE A 171 0.56 1.68 -15.11
N GLU A 172 0.07 2.71 -14.41
CA GLU A 172 0.83 3.43 -13.39
C GLU A 172 1.15 2.54 -12.18
N GLY A 173 0.19 1.72 -11.72
CA GLY A 173 0.39 0.78 -10.64
C GLY A 173 1.50 -0.22 -10.95
N ILE A 174 1.47 -0.84 -12.14
CA ILE A 174 2.49 -1.80 -12.57
C ILE A 174 3.85 -1.10 -12.70
N MET A 175 3.88 0.09 -13.27
CA MET A 175 5.12 0.84 -13.47
C MET A 175 5.78 1.26 -12.16
N SER A 176 5.02 1.53 -11.10
CA SER A 176 5.58 1.95 -9.81
C SER A 176 6.53 0.91 -9.18
N PHE A 177 6.43 -0.35 -9.56
CA PHE A 177 7.25 -1.45 -9.05
C PHE A 177 8.51 -1.74 -9.89
N LEU A 178 8.59 -1.18 -11.10
CA LEU A 178 9.73 -1.45 -12.01
C LEU A 178 10.89 -0.46 -11.78
N PRO A 179 12.13 -0.91 -11.76
CA PRO A 179 13.28 -0.03 -11.63
C PRO A 179 13.51 0.80 -12.91
N GLY A 180 13.88 2.07 -12.76
CA GLY A 180 14.29 2.92 -13.89
C GLY A 180 13.16 3.50 -14.75
N VAL A 181 11.93 3.47 -14.29
CA VAL A 181 10.70 3.79 -15.04
C VAL A 181 10.54 5.28 -15.38
N SER A 182 11.29 6.17 -14.73
CA SER A 182 11.17 7.62 -14.99
C SER A 182 11.38 8.02 -16.46
N LYS A 183 12.23 7.29 -17.18
CA LYS A 183 12.44 7.51 -18.62
C LYS A 183 11.31 6.93 -19.48
N ILE A 184 10.74 5.81 -19.07
CA ILE A 184 9.63 5.15 -19.77
C ILE A 184 8.34 5.95 -19.57
N LYS A 185 8.09 6.47 -18.35
CA LYS A 185 6.93 7.31 -18.06
C LYS A 185 6.88 8.53 -18.97
N SER A 186 7.99 9.24 -19.15
CA SER A 186 8.04 10.39 -20.04
C SER A 186 7.79 10.06 -21.52
N GLN A 187 8.17 8.87 -21.96
CA GLN A 187 7.89 8.40 -23.33
C GLN A 187 6.43 7.98 -23.51
N MET A 188 5.81 7.39 -22.50
CA MET A 188 4.40 7.00 -22.54
C MET A 188 3.47 8.20 -22.45
N ASP A 189 3.80 9.22 -21.64
CA ASP A 189 3.08 10.50 -21.59
C ASP A 189 3.11 11.19 -22.96
N GLN A 190 4.24 11.11 -23.66
CA GLN A 190 4.37 11.62 -25.04
C GLN A 190 3.61 10.78 -26.08
N ALA A 191 3.46 9.47 -25.82
CA ALA A 191 2.69 8.56 -26.69
C ALA A 191 1.18 8.59 -26.42
N GLY A 192 0.73 9.35 -25.43
CA GLY A 192 -0.71 9.48 -25.08
C GLY A 192 -1.33 8.18 -24.57
N VAL A 193 -0.53 7.28 -24.02
CA VAL A 193 -1.03 6.04 -23.40
C VAL A 193 -1.52 6.37 -21.99
N ASP A 194 -2.80 6.76 -21.89
CA ASP A 194 -3.46 7.19 -20.65
C ASP A 194 -4.45 6.11 -20.19
N GLU A 195 -4.75 6.03 -18.90
CA GLU A 195 -5.83 5.21 -18.33
C GLU A 195 -7.19 5.43 -19.01
N LYS A 196 -7.38 6.59 -19.61
CA LYS A 196 -8.55 6.89 -20.43
C LYS A 196 -8.73 5.91 -21.58
N ILE A 197 -7.65 5.45 -22.21
CA ILE A 197 -7.69 4.48 -23.32
C ILE A 197 -8.24 3.14 -22.82
N ILE A 198 -7.81 2.69 -21.64
CA ILE A 198 -8.31 1.44 -21.03
C ILE A 198 -9.81 1.57 -20.76
N THR A 199 -10.24 2.69 -20.19
CA THR A 199 -11.66 2.93 -19.87
C THR A 199 -12.50 3.08 -21.15
N GLN A 200 -11.99 3.73 -22.18
CA GLN A 200 -12.67 3.86 -23.46
C GLN A 200 -12.82 2.52 -24.18
N ASN A 201 -11.75 1.70 -24.21
CA ASN A 201 -11.80 0.37 -24.79
C ASN A 201 -12.79 -0.54 -24.04
N GLU A 202 -12.80 -0.47 -22.71
CA GLU A 202 -13.80 -1.19 -21.90
C GLU A 202 -15.22 -0.74 -22.27
N ALA A 203 -15.48 0.56 -22.37
CA ALA A 203 -16.80 1.09 -22.70
C ALA A 203 -17.26 0.67 -24.12
N VAL A 204 -16.34 0.70 -25.09
CA VAL A 204 -16.64 0.26 -26.47
C VAL A 204 -17.02 -1.22 -26.47
N ILE A 205 -16.24 -2.09 -25.82
CA ILE A 205 -16.52 -3.52 -25.78
C ILE A 205 -17.82 -3.81 -25.02
N LEU A 206 -18.11 -3.10 -23.94
CA LEU A 206 -19.35 -3.25 -23.18
C LEU A 206 -20.58 -2.79 -23.95
N SER A 207 -20.44 -1.91 -24.94
CA SER A 207 -21.54 -1.50 -25.81
C SER A 207 -21.94 -2.59 -26.82
N MET A 208 -21.10 -3.59 -27.03
CA MET A 208 -21.36 -4.73 -27.91
C MET A 208 -22.21 -5.79 -27.22
N THR A 209 -23.00 -6.53 -27.99
CA THR A 209 -23.72 -7.69 -27.48
C THR A 209 -22.76 -8.82 -27.10
N LYS A 210 -23.21 -9.74 -26.25
CA LYS A 210 -22.39 -10.89 -25.83
C LYS A 210 -21.92 -11.74 -27.02
N LYS A 211 -22.77 -11.91 -28.03
CA LYS A 211 -22.44 -12.66 -29.25
C LYS A 211 -21.32 -12.00 -30.06
N GLU A 212 -21.34 -10.69 -30.19
CA GLU A 212 -20.29 -9.93 -30.86
C GLU A 212 -18.96 -9.99 -30.11
N ARG A 213 -18.99 -9.94 -28.77
CA ARG A 213 -17.78 -10.05 -27.94
C ARG A 213 -17.14 -11.43 -28.02
N GLU A 214 -17.96 -12.49 -28.05
CA GLU A 214 -17.48 -13.87 -28.15
C GLU A 214 -17.05 -14.25 -29.59
N ASN A 215 -17.58 -13.57 -30.58
CA ASN A 215 -17.28 -13.89 -32.00
C ASN A 215 -17.01 -12.59 -32.81
N PRO A 216 -15.79 -12.07 -32.76
CA PRO A 216 -15.44 -10.78 -33.40
C PRO A 216 -15.43 -10.82 -34.94
N LYS A 217 -15.82 -11.95 -35.56
CA LYS A 217 -15.94 -12.10 -37.02
C LYS A 217 -17.38 -11.84 -37.53
N ILE A 218 -18.32 -11.59 -36.65
CA ILE A 218 -19.65 -11.16 -36.95
C ILE A 218 -19.66 -9.64 -37.11
#